data_17d3406b04e99f2fb7d5f95fb549a3e0
#
_entry.id   17d3406b04e99f2fb7d5f95fb549a3e0
#
_cell.length_a   1.000
_cell.length_b   1.000
_cell.length_c   1.000
_cell.angle_alpha   90.00
_cell.angle_beta   90.00
_cell.angle_gamma   90.00
#
_symmetry.space_group_name_H-M   'P 1'
#
loop_
_entity.id
_entity.type
_entity.pdbx_description
1 polymer ?
#
loop_
_entity_poly.entity_id
_entity_poly.type
_entity_poly.pdbx_seq_one_letter_code
_entity_poly.pdbx_strand_id
1 'polypeptide(L)'
;MDERIQKVMEEKIHESTSRINEISTLVTSSGQDSPEEENAFGQGIIIGRLYNSFYYQSRRILKRNPTEQEFSEFIQLLKEHENELKIIFG
;
A
#
# COMPACT_ATOMS: atom_id res chain seq x y z
N MET A 1 7.58 -13.46 -7.15
CA MET A 1 6.99 -13.33 -5.80
C MET A 1 6.21 -14.60 -5.48
N ASP A 2 6.27 -15.06 -4.24
CA ASP A 2 5.46 -16.19 -3.79
C ASP A 2 3.97 -15.91 -4.04
N GLU A 3 3.26 -16.90 -4.59
CA GLU A 3 1.85 -16.72 -4.96
C GLU A 3 0.95 -16.36 -3.76
N ARG A 4 1.26 -16.91 -2.58
CA ARG A 4 0.49 -16.62 -1.38
C ARG A 4 0.67 -15.18 -0.94
N ILE A 5 1.88 -14.67 -1.06
CA ILE A 5 2.20 -13.27 -0.72
C ILE A 5 1.54 -12.34 -1.74
N GLN A 6 1.64 -12.66 -3.02
CA GLN A 6 1.02 -11.85 -4.07
C GLN A 6 -0.49 -11.74 -3.86
N LYS A 7 -1.14 -12.86 -3.57
CA LYS A 7 -2.59 -12.87 -3.33
C LYS A 7 -2.97 -11.97 -2.15
N VAL A 8 -2.25 -12.08 -1.04
CA VAL A 8 -2.52 -11.24 0.14
C VAL A 8 -2.29 -9.77 -0.20
N MET A 9 -1.24 -9.45 -0.94
CA MET A 9 -0.95 -8.06 -1.30
C MET A 9 -2.04 -7.48 -2.22
N GLU A 10 -2.54 -8.26 -3.16
CA GLU A 10 -3.65 -7.82 -4.02
C GLU A 10 -4.91 -7.58 -3.19
N GLU A 11 -5.21 -8.44 -2.24
CA GLU A 11 -6.33 -8.24 -1.32
C GLU A 11 -6.16 -6.97 -0.49
N LYS A 12 -4.94 -6.67 -0.03
CA LYS A 12 -4.64 -5.47 0.74
C LYS A 12 -4.80 -4.21 -0.11
N ILE A 13 -4.45 -4.25 -1.38
CA ILE A 13 -4.66 -3.14 -2.29
C ILE A 13 -6.16 -2.85 -2.43
N HIS A 14 -6.96 -3.88 -2.66
CA HIS A 14 -8.42 -3.72 -2.75
C HIS A 14 -9.02 -3.24 -1.42
N GLU A 15 -8.53 -3.75 -0.31
CA GLU A 15 -8.98 -3.32 1.02
C GLU A 15 -8.72 -1.82 1.24
N SER A 16 -7.63 -1.29 0.69
CA SER A 16 -7.32 0.14 0.80
C SER A 16 -8.42 1.00 0.17
N THR A 17 -9.02 0.54 -0.91
CA THR A 17 -10.15 1.22 -1.55
C THR A 17 -11.37 1.25 -0.62
N SER A 18 -11.66 0.15 0.06
CA SER A 18 -12.82 0.07 0.95
C SER A 18 -12.65 0.89 2.24
N ARG A 19 -11.41 1.27 2.57
CA ARG A 19 -11.11 2.06 3.77
C ARG A 19 -10.81 3.52 3.47
N ILE A 20 -11.18 4.00 2.29
CA ILE A 20 -10.86 5.36 1.86
C ILE A 20 -11.41 6.42 2.83
N ASN A 21 -12.61 6.23 3.36
CA ASN A 21 -13.21 7.20 4.27
C ASN A 21 -12.44 7.30 5.59
N GLU A 22 -11.98 6.17 6.10
CA GLU A 22 -11.16 6.12 7.31
C GLU A 22 -9.81 6.83 7.09
N ILE A 23 -9.18 6.56 5.96
CA ILE A 23 -7.90 7.18 5.60
C ILE A 23 -8.07 8.68 5.40
N SER A 24 -9.14 9.11 4.73
CA SER A 24 -9.44 10.54 4.54
C SER A 24 -9.64 11.26 5.87
N THR A 25 -10.32 10.63 6.81
CA THR A 25 -10.49 11.19 8.16
C THR A 25 -9.15 11.35 8.85
N LEU A 26 -8.28 10.35 8.75
CA LEU A 26 -6.95 10.40 9.35
C LEU A 26 -6.12 11.52 8.74
N VAL A 27 -6.16 11.66 7.41
CA VAL A 27 -5.43 12.71 6.70
C VAL A 27 -5.92 14.10 7.13
N THR A 28 -7.23 14.31 7.15
CA THR A 28 -7.83 15.57 7.55
C THR A 28 -7.48 15.93 8.99
N SER A 29 -7.52 14.94 9.88
CA SER A 29 -7.20 15.13 11.31
C SER A 29 -5.73 15.49 11.54
N SER A 30 -4.85 15.16 10.59
CA SER A 30 -3.41 15.43 10.71
C SER A 30 -3.04 16.88 10.34
N GLY A 31 -3.98 17.67 9.80
CA GLY A 31 -3.79 19.10 9.60
C GLY A 31 -2.83 19.48 8.48
N GLN A 32 -2.99 18.88 7.32
CA GLN A 32 -2.20 19.23 6.15
C GLN A 32 -2.59 20.63 5.63
N ASP A 33 -1.63 21.34 5.04
CA ASP A 33 -1.82 22.74 4.65
C ASP A 33 -2.47 22.93 3.28
N SER A 34 -2.47 21.89 2.42
CA SER A 34 -3.01 21.99 1.07
C SER A 34 -3.62 20.68 0.61
N PRO A 35 -4.52 20.70 -0.40
CA PRO A 35 -5.05 19.46 -0.99
C PRO A 35 -3.95 18.56 -1.56
N GLU A 36 -2.90 19.14 -2.13
CA GLU A 36 -1.77 18.37 -2.65
C GLU A 36 -1.03 17.64 -1.55
N GLU A 37 -0.84 18.30 -0.40
CA GLU A 37 -0.22 17.68 0.77
C GLU A 37 -1.10 16.59 1.35
N GLU A 38 -2.42 16.80 1.39
CA GLU A 38 -3.37 15.79 1.85
C GLU A 38 -3.30 14.54 0.95
N ASN A 39 -3.26 14.72 -0.36
CA ASN A 39 -3.17 13.62 -1.31
C ASN A 39 -1.86 12.85 -1.14
N ALA A 40 -0.75 13.56 -1.03
CA ALA A 40 0.56 12.94 -0.86
C ALA A 40 0.64 12.16 0.46
N PHE A 41 0.09 12.74 1.52
CA PHE A 41 0.07 12.10 2.83
C PHE A 41 -0.80 10.83 2.80
N GLY A 42 -1.99 10.91 2.19
CA GLY A 42 -2.88 9.78 2.05
C GLY A 42 -2.27 8.64 1.24
N GLN A 43 -1.61 8.95 0.13
CA GLN A 43 -0.88 7.96 -0.64
C GLN A 43 0.23 7.32 0.19
N GLY A 44 0.94 8.13 0.96
CA GLY A 44 2.00 7.63 1.85
C GLY A 44 1.47 6.65 2.90
N ILE A 45 0.30 6.91 3.46
CA ILE A 45 -0.34 6.00 4.40
C ILE A 45 -0.61 4.65 3.73
N ILE A 46 -1.19 4.66 2.54
CA ILE A 46 -1.53 3.44 1.81
C ILE A 46 -0.27 2.67 1.43
N ILE A 47 0.69 3.35 0.81
CA ILE A 47 1.94 2.70 0.39
C ILE A 47 2.70 2.17 1.60
N GLY A 48 2.73 2.92 2.70
CA GLY A 48 3.37 2.48 3.95
C GLY A 48 2.73 1.23 4.52
N ARG A 49 1.39 1.15 4.50
CA ARG A 49 0.67 -0.05 4.93
C ARG A 49 1.02 -1.25 4.06
N LEU A 50 1.02 -1.05 2.74
CA LEU A 50 1.33 -2.13 1.80
C LEU A 50 2.78 -2.60 1.96
N TYR A 51 3.70 -1.68 2.10
CA TYR A 51 5.10 -1.99 2.32
C TYR A 51 5.29 -2.79 3.61
N ASN A 52 4.68 -2.35 4.69
CA ASN A 52 4.74 -3.05 5.97
C ASN A 52 4.11 -4.44 5.88
N SER A 53 2.98 -4.57 5.21
CA SER A 53 2.31 -5.85 5.01
C SER A 53 3.16 -6.81 4.18
N PHE A 54 3.85 -6.30 3.16
CA PHE A 54 4.74 -7.10 2.35
C PHE A 54 5.85 -7.74 3.19
N TYR A 55 6.50 -6.94 4.04
CA TYR A 55 7.53 -7.45 4.95
C TYR A 55 6.96 -8.44 5.95
N TYR A 56 5.81 -8.12 6.53
CA TYR A 56 5.15 -9.00 7.49
C TYR A 56 4.83 -10.36 6.87
N GLN A 57 4.24 -10.39 5.69
CA GLN A 57 3.87 -11.63 5.03
C GLN A 57 5.10 -12.43 4.61
N SER A 58 6.15 -11.78 4.17
CA SER A 58 7.39 -12.46 3.83
C SER A 58 7.99 -13.18 5.04
N ARG A 59 8.05 -12.49 6.17
CA ARG A 59 8.56 -13.10 7.41
C ARG A 59 7.65 -14.22 7.90
N ARG A 60 6.35 -14.05 7.80
CA ARG A 60 5.38 -15.05 8.25
C ARG A 60 5.40 -16.31 7.38
N ILE A 61 5.41 -16.14 6.08
CA ILE A 61 5.26 -17.24 5.12
C ILE A 61 6.61 -17.86 4.76
N LEU A 62 7.62 -17.03 4.48
CA LEU A 62 8.94 -17.50 4.03
C LEU A 62 9.97 -17.58 5.15
N LYS A 63 9.64 -17.08 6.34
CA LYS A 63 10.52 -17.10 7.53
C LYS A 63 11.81 -16.31 7.31
N ARG A 64 11.78 -15.30 6.45
CA ARG A 64 12.92 -14.43 6.15
C ARG A 64 12.42 -13.10 5.60
N ASN A 65 13.32 -12.10 5.56
CA ASN A 65 13.03 -10.83 4.90
C ASN A 65 12.96 -11.02 3.38
N PRO A 66 12.24 -10.15 2.67
CA PRO A 66 12.24 -10.19 1.21
C PRO A 66 13.63 -10.01 0.62
N THR A 67 13.88 -10.64 -0.52
CA THR A 67 15.08 -10.39 -1.31
C THR A 67 14.91 -9.13 -2.15
N GLU A 68 16.01 -8.64 -2.74
CA GLU A 68 15.95 -7.49 -3.66
C GLU A 68 15.03 -7.77 -4.85
N GLN A 69 15.07 -9.00 -5.36
CA GLN A 69 14.21 -9.40 -6.47
C GLN A 69 12.74 -9.36 -6.06
N GLU A 70 12.43 -9.88 -4.90
CA GLU A 70 11.05 -9.86 -4.38
C GLU A 70 10.57 -8.43 -4.12
N PHE A 71 11.45 -7.56 -3.65
CA PHE A 71 11.12 -6.14 -3.47
C PHE A 71 10.82 -5.48 -4.81
N SER A 72 11.60 -5.78 -5.85
CA SER A 72 11.35 -5.26 -7.20
C SER A 72 10.00 -5.73 -7.73
N GLU A 73 9.63 -6.98 -7.44
CA GLU A 73 8.33 -7.53 -7.84
C GLU A 73 7.19 -6.85 -7.08
N PHE A 74 7.41 -6.50 -5.82
CA PHE A 74 6.44 -5.72 -5.05
C PHE A 74 6.21 -4.35 -5.67
N ILE A 75 7.28 -3.65 -6.06
CA ILE A 75 7.18 -2.37 -6.74
C ILE A 75 6.40 -2.51 -8.05
N GLN A 76 6.67 -3.57 -8.80
CA GLN A 76 5.96 -3.84 -10.05
C GLN A 76 4.47 -4.07 -9.79
N LEU A 77 4.13 -4.78 -8.74
CA LEU A 77 2.75 -5.01 -8.35
C LEU A 77 2.04 -3.68 -8.04
N LEU A 78 2.70 -2.78 -7.33
CA LEU A 78 2.14 -1.44 -7.06
C LEU A 78 1.90 -0.68 -8.36
N LYS A 79 2.80 -0.77 -9.32
CA LYS A 79 2.63 -0.12 -10.63
C LYS A 79 1.48 -0.71 -11.41
N GLU A 80 1.28 -2.01 -11.34
CA GLU A 80 0.15 -2.68 -12.01
C GLU A 80 -1.20 -2.22 -11.46
N HIS A 81 -1.24 -1.82 -10.20
CA HIS A 81 -2.44 -1.31 -9.54
C HIS A 81 -2.45 0.20 -9.41
N GLU A 82 -1.62 0.89 -10.18
CA GLU A 82 -1.45 2.34 -10.08
C GLU A 82 -2.77 3.09 -10.24
N ASN A 83 -3.60 2.71 -11.21
CA ASN A 83 -4.87 3.38 -11.44
C ASN A 83 -5.82 3.25 -10.24
N GLU A 84 -5.86 2.08 -9.64
CA GLU A 84 -6.68 1.82 -8.46
C GLU A 84 -6.19 2.66 -7.27
N LEU A 85 -4.89 2.74 -7.07
CA LEU A 85 -4.29 3.52 -6.00
C LEU A 85 -4.44 5.03 -6.23
N LYS A 86 -4.38 5.49 -7.47
CA LYS A 86 -4.57 6.90 -7.83
C LYS A 86 -6.00 7.38 -7.67
N ILE A 87 -6.98 6.53 -7.96
CA ILE A 87 -8.40 6.90 -7.81
C ILE A 87 -8.69 7.33 -6.38
N ILE A 88 -7.96 6.76 -5.42
CA ILE A 88 -8.15 7.06 -4.01
C ILE A 88 -7.69 8.48 -3.67
N PHE A 89 -6.55 8.92 -4.23
CA PHE A 89 -5.94 10.21 -3.87
C PHE A 89 -5.41 11.00 -5.06
N GLY A 90 -5.68 10.53 -6.24
CA GLY A 90 -5.15 11.12 -7.44
C GLY A 90 -5.82 12.37 -7.87
#